data_f32f6ab428f98448ca0c01e7eba17f49
#
_entry.id   f32f6ab428f98448ca0c01e7eba17f49
#
_cell.length_a   1.000
_cell.length_b   1.000
_cell.length_c   1.000
_cell.angle_alpha   90.00
_cell.angle_beta   90.00
_cell.angle_gamma   90.00
#
_symmetry.space_group_name_H-M   'P 1'
#
loop_
_entity.id
_entity.type
_entity.pdbx_description
1 polymer ?
#
loop_
_entity_poly.entity_id
_entity_poly.type
_entity_poly.pdbx_seq_one_letter_code
_entity_poly.pdbx_strand_id
1 'polypeptide(L)'
;YVEGLDVPGSYAVLDRRAPEALRGYRTDNELKYLIGSGVSAASVWHLREKLDQEGFKKVGITCSSGFDPEKCRVFALASTPVNVVGTGSFLPDSWSETYATADIIEYDGKPLVKVGREFLQKTKKSSNQNK
;
A
#
# COMPACT_ATOMS: atom_id res chain seq x y z
N TYR A 1 9.88 1.75 15.81
CA TYR A 1 9.25 0.50 15.32
C TYR A 1 7.92 0.27 16.02
N VAL A 2 6.87 0.01 15.26
CA VAL A 2 5.54 -0.30 15.79
C VAL A 2 5.25 -1.77 15.51
N GLU A 3 4.99 -2.53 16.58
CA GLU A 3 4.73 -3.95 16.49
C GLU A 3 3.51 -4.24 15.60
N GLY A 4 3.62 -5.24 14.73
CA GLY A 4 2.55 -5.65 13.81
C GLY A 4 2.46 -4.85 12.49
N LEU A 5 3.26 -3.80 12.29
CA LEU A 5 3.32 -3.08 11.03
C LEU A 5 4.34 -3.68 10.06
N ASP A 6 5.40 -4.31 10.57
CA ASP A 6 6.42 -4.93 9.72
C ASP A 6 5.88 -6.19 9.03
N VAL A 7 5.79 -6.14 7.73
CA VAL A 7 5.58 -7.34 6.91
C VAL A 7 6.90 -8.13 6.90
N PRO A 8 6.89 -9.46 7.08
CA PRO A 8 8.12 -10.25 7.15
C PRO A 8 9.11 -9.93 6.03
N GLY A 9 10.32 -9.55 6.42
CA GLY A 9 11.41 -9.17 5.51
C GLY A 9 11.42 -7.71 5.06
N SER A 10 10.38 -6.91 5.36
CA SER A 10 10.31 -5.50 4.93
C SER A 10 11.39 -4.64 5.58
N TYR A 11 11.62 -4.81 6.88
CA TYR A 11 12.67 -4.10 7.59
C TYR A 11 14.05 -4.41 6.98
N ALA A 12 14.35 -5.68 6.76
CA ALA A 12 15.63 -6.12 6.19
C ALA A 12 15.89 -5.55 4.78
N VAL A 13 14.84 -5.39 3.98
CA VAL A 13 14.96 -4.75 2.66
C VAL A 13 15.35 -3.28 2.79
N LEU A 14 14.67 -2.52 3.66
CA LEU A 14 15.00 -1.10 3.85
C LEU A 14 16.33 -0.90 4.54
N ASP A 15 16.70 -1.76 5.48
CA ASP A 15 18.02 -1.71 6.14
C ASP A 15 19.17 -1.80 5.12
N ARG A 16 18.99 -2.61 4.07
CA ARG A 16 19.96 -2.71 2.97
C ARG A 16 19.91 -1.55 1.98
N ARG A 17 18.69 -1.06 1.66
CA ARG A 17 18.46 -0.15 0.53
C ARG A 17 18.35 1.31 0.92
N ALA A 18 17.83 1.59 2.07
CA ALA A 18 17.59 2.93 2.57
C ALA A 18 17.69 3.01 4.10
N PRO A 19 18.85 2.64 4.70
CA PRO A 19 18.99 2.56 6.15
C PRO A 19 18.68 3.91 6.84
N GLU A 20 18.93 5.02 6.17
CA GLU A 20 18.65 6.37 6.71
C GLU A 20 17.15 6.60 6.92
N ALA A 21 16.29 5.94 6.12
CA ALA A 21 14.84 6.05 6.29
C ALA A 21 14.36 5.38 7.59
N LEU A 22 15.13 4.45 8.14
CA LEU A 22 14.82 3.76 9.40
C LEU A 22 15.41 4.44 10.64
N ARG A 23 16.29 5.44 10.46
CA ARG A 23 16.95 6.13 11.57
C ARG A 23 16.09 7.23 12.18
N GLY A 24 16.23 7.43 13.49
CA GLY A 24 15.49 8.43 14.24
C GLY A 24 14.04 8.05 14.51
N TYR A 25 13.31 9.01 15.08
CA TYR A 25 11.88 8.81 15.36
C TYR A 25 11.07 8.83 14.07
N ARG A 26 10.12 7.91 13.97
CA ARG A 26 9.12 7.84 12.91
C ARG A 26 7.73 7.71 13.52
N THR A 27 6.77 8.41 12.96
CA THR A 27 5.36 8.24 13.33
C THR A 27 4.83 6.90 12.84
N ASP A 28 3.71 6.45 13.41
CA ASP A 28 3.05 5.21 12.99
C ASP A 28 2.67 5.23 11.50
N ASN A 29 2.22 6.39 10.98
CA ASN A 29 1.94 6.55 9.56
C ASN A 29 3.20 6.44 8.70
N GLU A 30 4.31 7.04 9.10
CA GLU A 30 5.58 6.90 8.39
C GLU A 30 6.04 5.45 8.37
N LEU A 31 5.97 4.74 9.49
CA LEU A 31 6.31 3.32 9.57
C LEU A 31 5.39 2.47 8.69
N LYS A 32 4.08 2.75 8.67
CA LYS A 32 3.13 2.10 7.78
C LYS A 32 3.49 2.27 6.30
N TYR A 33 3.95 3.45 5.90
CA TYR A 33 4.37 3.71 4.52
C TYR A 33 5.75 3.13 4.21
N LEU A 34 6.62 2.98 5.20
CA LEU A 34 7.94 2.37 5.03
C LEU A 34 7.87 0.84 4.95
N ILE A 35 7.25 0.18 5.94
CA ILE A 35 7.34 -1.27 6.16
C ILE A 35 5.99 -1.97 6.28
N GLY A 36 4.88 -1.24 6.34
CA GLY A 36 3.54 -1.80 6.48
C GLY A 36 3.08 -2.63 5.28
N SER A 37 1.90 -3.23 5.42
CA SER A 37 1.28 -4.04 4.37
C SER A 37 0.84 -3.21 3.17
N GLY A 38 0.75 -3.84 1.99
CA GLY A 38 0.33 -3.21 0.75
C GLY A 38 1.47 -2.49 0.02
N VAL A 39 1.19 -1.30 -0.53
CA VAL A 39 2.19 -0.50 -1.27
C VAL A 39 3.00 0.33 -0.28
N SER A 40 4.05 -0.26 0.24
CA SER A 40 5.05 0.36 1.12
C SER A 40 6.38 0.55 0.38
N ALA A 41 7.28 1.39 0.91
CA ALA A 41 8.61 1.57 0.33
C ALA A 41 9.38 0.24 0.27
N ALA A 42 9.29 -0.59 1.32
CA ALA A 42 9.92 -1.91 1.34
C ALA A 42 9.38 -2.84 0.26
N SER A 43 8.06 -2.86 0.03
CA SER A 43 7.47 -3.73 -1.01
C SER A 43 7.93 -3.35 -2.42
N VAL A 44 8.08 -2.05 -2.67
CA VAL A 44 8.58 -1.54 -3.97
C VAL A 44 10.07 -1.86 -4.15
N TRP A 45 10.89 -1.70 -3.11
CA TRP A 45 12.28 -2.13 -3.15
C TRP A 45 12.42 -3.63 -3.37
N HIS A 46 11.58 -4.43 -2.71
CA HIS A 46 11.55 -5.88 -2.93
C HIS A 46 11.21 -6.24 -4.39
N LEU A 47 10.19 -5.57 -4.95
CA LEU A 47 9.85 -5.74 -6.38
C LEU A 47 11.02 -5.36 -7.28
N ARG A 48 11.71 -4.24 -7.00
CA ARG A 48 12.89 -3.82 -7.77
C ARG A 48 14.01 -4.86 -7.71
N GLU A 49 14.28 -5.41 -6.52
CA GLU A 49 15.27 -6.47 -6.36
C GLU A 49 14.92 -7.70 -7.20
N LYS A 50 13.65 -8.12 -7.19
CA LYS A 50 13.20 -9.25 -8.02
C LYS A 50 13.31 -8.97 -9.50
N LEU A 51 12.87 -7.82 -9.96
CA LEU A 51 13.01 -7.43 -11.37
C LEU A 51 14.47 -7.40 -11.82
N ASP A 52 15.36 -6.89 -10.97
CA ASP A 52 16.80 -6.83 -11.29
C ASP A 52 17.44 -8.22 -11.34
N GLN A 53 17.05 -9.14 -10.44
CA GLN A 53 17.49 -10.53 -10.42
C GLN A 53 17.08 -11.28 -11.68
N GLU A 54 15.87 -11.03 -12.18
CA GLU A 54 15.33 -11.61 -13.41
C GLU A 54 15.80 -10.91 -14.68
N GLY A 55 16.70 -9.93 -14.59
CA GLY A 55 17.26 -9.21 -15.72
C GLY A 55 16.44 -8.00 -16.22
N PHE A 56 15.31 -7.68 -15.58
CA PHE A 56 14.41 -6.58 -15.97
C PHE A 56 14.83 -5.23 -15.38
N LYS A 57 16.12 -4.88 -15.43
CA LYS A 57 16.69 -3.67 -14.82
C LYS A 57 16.11 -2.36 -15.35
N LYS A 58 15.61 -2.36 -16.61
CA LYS A 58 15.08 -1.17 -17.27
C LYS A 58 13.57 -1.01 -17.13
N VAL A 59 12.88 -1.97 -16.53
CA VAL A 59 11.44 -1.89 -16.32
C VAL A 59 11.14 -0.87 -15.22
N GLY A 60 10.31 0.12 -15.55
CA GLY A 60 9.84 1.13 -14.59
C GLY A 60 8.76 0.58 -13.67
N ILE A 61 8.62 1.20 -12.50
CA ILE A 61 7.61 0.82 -11.51
C ILE A 61 6.59 1.96 -11.37
N THR A 62 5.32 1.63 -11.57
CA THR A 62 4.19 2.51 -11.30
C THR A 62 3.54 2.08 -10.00
N CYS A 63 3.37 3.01 -9.07
CA CYS A 63 2.69 2.77 -7.79
C CYS A 63 1.38 3.56 -7.72
N SER A 64 0.34 2.92 -7.20
CA SER A 64 -0.92 3.57 -6.84
C SER A 64 -1.41 3.05 -5.49
N SER A 65 -2.54 3.51 -4.99
CA SER A 65 -3.13 3.15 -3.70
C SER A 65 -2.77 4.13 -2.57
N GLY A 66 -3.66 5.12 -2.38
CA GLY A 66 -3.61 6.03 -1.25
C GLY A 66 -2.35 6.89 -1.19
N PHE A 67 -1.85 7.32 -2.35
CA PHE A 67 -0.75 8.29 -2.38
C PHE A 67 -1.30 9.70 -2.09
N ASP A 68 -0.81 10.26 -1.01
CA ASP A 68 -0.95 11.62 -0.56
C ASP A 68 0.44 12.29 -0.43
N PRO A 69 0.53 13.58 -0.09
CA PRO A 69 1.82 14.25 0.07
C PRO A 69 2.72 13.59 1.13
N GLU A 70 2.16 13.09 2.24
CA GLU A 70 2.94 12.43 3.29
C GLU A 70 3.56 11.12 2.80
N LYS A 71 2.77 10.28 2.14
CA LYS A 71 3.27 9.03 1.55
C LYS A 71 4.34 9.29 0.49
N CYS A 72 4.15 10.31 -0.35
CA CYS A 72 5.16 10.71 -1.33
C CYS A 72 6.47 11.13 -0.65
N ARG A 73 6.39 11.92 0.43
CA ARG A 73 7.55 12.33 1.23
C ARG A 73 8.30 11.14 1.83
N VAL A 74 7.56 10.17 2.38
CA VAL A 74 8.16 8.95 2.97
C VAL A 74 8.83 8.09 1.91
N PHE A 75 8.21 7.95 0.74
CA PHE A 75 8.81 7.23 -0.39
C PHE A 75 10.08 7.91 -0.90
N ALA A 76 10.11 9.24 -0.94
CA ALA A 76 11.31 10.00 -1.28
C ALA A 76 12.42 9.82 -0.22
N LEU A 77 12.07 9.86 1.07
CA LEU A 77 13.00 9.61 2.17
C LEU A 77 13.69 8.23 2.04
N ALA A 78 12.95 7.22 1.62
CA ALA A 78 13.46 5.87 1.38
C ALA A 78 14.09 5.69 -0.01
N SER A 79 14.26 6.77 -0.79
CA SER A 79 14.75 6.71 -2.17
C SER A 79 14.07 5.59 -2.99
N THR A 80 12.76 5.41 -2.78
CA THR A 80 12.00 4.30 -3.34
C THR A 80 11.99 4.37 -4.87
N PRO A 81 12.31 3.29 -5.59
CA PRO A 81 12.48 3.28 -7.04
C PRO A 81 11.13 3.30 -7.79
N VAL A 82 10.39 4.39 -7.64
CA VAL A 82 9.10 4.63 -8.30
C VAL A 82 9.29 5.61 -9.46
N ASN A 83 8.78 5.25 -10.63
CA ASN A 83 8.81 6.10 -11.82
C ASN A 83 7.53 6.94 -11.97
N VAL A 84 6.38 6.36 -11.59
CA VAL A 84 5.07 7.00 -11.70
C VAL A 84 4.25 6.74 -10.46
N VAL A 85 3.57 7.78 -9.96
CA VAL A 85 2.63 7.69 -8.83
C VAL A 85 1.22 8.01 -9.30
N GLY A 86 0.28 7.10 -9.02
CA GLY A 86 -1.15 7.32 -9.21
C GLY A 86 -1.79 7.90 -7.94
N THR A 87 -2.36 9.10 -8.00
CA THR A 87 -2.93 9.84 -6.87
C THR A 87 -4.46 9.99 -6.94
N GLY A 88 -5.13 9.11 -7.69
CA GLY A 88 -6.57 9.24 -7.96
C GLY A 88 -7.47 9.32 -6.73
N SER A 89 -7.08 8.70 -5.59
CA SER A 89 -7.84 8.78 -4.34
C SER A 89 -7.62 10.09 -3.58
N PHE A 90 -6.47 10.74 -3.72
CA PHE A 90 -6.17 11.99 -3.04
C PHE A 90 -6.95 13.17 -3.61
N LEU A 91 -7.15 13.23 -4.93
CA LEU A 91 -7.88 14.31 -5.58
C LEU A 91 -9.34 14.40 -5.09
N PRO A 92 -10.13 13.29 -5.06
CA PRO A 92 -11.48 13.32 -4.48
C PRO A 92 -11.53 13.73 -3.02
N ASP A 93 -10.55 13.30 -2.21
CA ASP A 93 -10.47 13.66 -0.78
C ASP A 93 -10.23 15.16 -0.58
N SER A 94 -9.60 15.81 -1.56
CA SER A 94 -9.31 17.26 -1.54
C SER A 94 -10.44 18.10 -2.14
N TRP A 95 -11.43 17.48 -2.81
CA TRP A 95 -12.56 18.14 -3.42
C TRP A 95 -13.78 18.06 -2.50
N SER A 96 -14.64 19.07 -2.56
CA SER A 96 -15.91 19.07 -1.83
C SER A 96 -16.97 18.14 -2.47
N GLU A 97 -16.67 17.57 -3.62
CA GLU A 97 -17.56 16.67 -4.36
C GLU A 97 -17.43 15.23 -3.85
N THR A 98 -18.56 14.53 -3.82
CA THR A 98 -18.60 13.12 -3.48
C THR A 98 -18.25 12.24 -4.69
N TYR A 99 -17.53 11.17 -4.45
CA TYR A 99 -17.26 10.12 -5.44
C TYR A 99 -17.64 8.74 -4.87
N ALA A 100 -17.91 7.79 -5.75
CA ALA A 100 -18.23 6.44 -5.36
C ALA A 100 -17.16 5.46 -5.85
N THR A 101 -16.87 4.46 -5.02
CA THR A 101 -16.08 3.30 -5.40
C THR A 101 -16.96 2.05 -5.36
N ALA A 102 -16.66 1.06 -6.18
CA ALA A 102 -17.37 -0.21 -6.21
C ALA A 102 -16.40 -1.36 -6.03
N ASP A 103 -16.78 -2.30 -5.18
CA ASP A 103 -16.07 -3.57 -5.00
C ASP A 103 -17.02 -4.73 -5.29
N ILE A 104 -16.54 -5.75 -5.99
CA ILE A 104 -17.27 -6.99 -6.16
C ILE A 104 -17.23 -7.76 -4.84
N ILE A 105 -18.40 -8.14 -4.32
CA ILE A 105 -18.52 -8.94 -3.09
C ILE A 105 -19.13 -10.32 -3.34
N GLU A 106 -19.74 -10.51 -4.52
CA GLU A 106 -20.36 -11.76 -4.91
C GLU A 106 -20.36 -11.89 -6.44
N TYR A 107 -20.11 -13.07 -6.96
CA TYR A 107 -20.21 -13.40 -8.38
C TYR A 107 -20.88 -14.76 -8.54
N ASP A 108 -21.90 -14.86 -9.38
CA ASP A 108 -22.70 -16.09 -9.59
C ASP A 108 -23.19 -16.73 -8.27
N GLY A 109 -23.69 -15.92 -7.33
CA GLY A 109 -24.18 -16.40 -6.04
C GLY A 109 -23.09 -16.90 -5.07
N LYS A 110 -21.82 -16.78 -5.46
CA LYS A 110 -20.68 -17.16 -4.62
C LYS A 110 -19.99 -15.92 -4.05
N PRO A 111 -19.67 -15.92 -2.74
CA PRO A 111 -18.87 -14.86 -2.16
C PRO A 111 -17.53 -14.72 -2.88
N LEU A 112 -17.26 -13.54 -3.42
CA LEU A 112 -16.01 -13.23 -4.10
C LEU A 112 -15.61 -11.80 -3.75
N VAL A 113 -14.43 -11.64 -3.16
CA VAL A 113 -13.86 -10.32 -2.87
C VAL A 113 -12.39 -10.30 -3.26
N LYS A 114 -11.91 -9.11 -3.56
CA LYS A 114 -10.47 -8.87 -3.71
C LYS A 114 -9.76 -9.16 -2.39
N VAL A 115 -8.59 -9.78 -2.45
CA VAL A 115 -7.72 -10.01 -1.28
C VAL A 115 -7.49 -8.69 -0.52
N GLY A 116 -7.72 -8.71 0.80
CA GLY A 116 -7.67 -7.53 1.67
C GLY A 116 -9.00 -6.77 1.79
N ARG A 117 -10.09 -7.24 1.14
CA ARG A 117 -11.43 -6.65 1.20
C ARG A 117 -12.48 -7.59 1.84
N GLU A 118 -12.05 -8.61 2.55
CA GLU A 118 -12.91 -9.65 3.16
C GLU A 118 -13.90 -9.08 4.17
N PHE A 119 -13.59 -7.93 4.76
CA PHE A 119 -14.49 -7.24 5.68
C PHE A 119 -15.82 -6.83 5.05
N LEU A 120 -15.87 -6.60 3.72
CA LEU A 120 -17.08 -6.24 3.00
C LEU A 120 -18.13 -7.36 3.00
N GLN A 121 -17.72 -8.63 3.09
CA GLN A 121 -18.63 -9.77 3.20
C GLN A 121 -19.31 -9.88 4.56
N LYS A 122 -18.65 -9.40 5.63
CA LYS A 122 -19.20 -9.44 7.00
C LYS A 122 -20.37 -8.49 7.18
N THR A 123 -20.36 -7.37 6.47
CA THR A 123 -21.41 -6.33 6.57
C THR A 123 -22.76 -6.84 6.02
N LYS A 124 -22.76 -7.75 5.03
CA LYS A 124 -23.99 -8.33 4.44
C LYS A 124 -24.72 -9.28 5.41
N LYS A 125 -24.00 -9.94 6.33
CA LYS A 125 -24.61 -10.87 7.31
C LYS A 125 -25.37 -10.15 8.42
N SER A 126 -24.98 -8.95 8.80
CA SER A 126 -25.66 -8.19 9.86
C SER A 126 -26.95 -7.50 9.40
N SER A 127 -27.09 -7.17 8.10
CA SER A 127 -28.29 -6.55 7.56
C SER A 127 -29.45 -7.54 7.28
N ASN A 128 -29.18 -8.84 7.23
CA ASN A 128 -30.19 -9.88 7.02
C ASN A 128 -30.76 -10.49 8.31
N GLN A 129 -30.28 -10.09 9.50
CA GLN A 129 -30.81 -10.56 10.79
C GLN A 129 -31.88 -9.64 11.40
N ASN A 130 -32.20 -8.52 10.74
CA ASN A 130 -33.22 -7.55 11.19
C ASN A 130 -34.44 -7.47 10.24
N LYS A 131 -34.85 -8.60 9.66
CA LYS A 131 -36.15 -8.72 8.99
C LYS A 131 -36.97 -9.83 9.60
#